data_74cc703056d120846e5846a8d23cf13c
#
_entry.id   74cc703056d120846e5846a8d23cf13c
#
_cell.length_a   1.000
_cell.length_b   1.000
_cell.length_c   1.000
_cell.angle_alpha   90.00
_cell.angle_beta   90.00
_cell.angle_gamma   90.00
#
_symmetry.space_group_name_H-M   'P 1'
#
loop_
_entity.id
_entity.type
_entity.pdbx_description
1 polymer ?
#
loop_
_entity_poly.entity_id
_entity_poly.type
_entity_poly.pdbx_seq_one_letter_code
_entity_poly.pdbx_strand_id
1 'polypeptide(L)'
;GRIYDELYLCRRWGGNSDAALSIDKINANNLYKDRLRSLEVTARQQMLKGKHDIMTDSSLWRFFNRQMETWEETRKRYRQLQNVETRELGNDSFNLTVQHNPARIVSTGASIDKKSIAHRPCFLCAANRPPEQSKLIVDKNFELLVNPFPILPEHFTIAARQHIPQLIHDCYGEIHKLLDIYPELTVFYNGPKSGASAPDHKHLQAGTSGVVPLQTCWQRLSRSLTEVTTINDEEGIWRMADYPCPAYVIKSTNADNDQRLFDMLYHAMPTQKGDSEPMMNIMAWRNGKEWIAVVIPRSKHRPDCYYNNDNSRFTVSPGALDMAGLIIMPHADEFNRITAEIALDIIKEVGIKEHDAAKIEEKIKRKVSTAVKTAAHNYQEPEVTVGIVSGQSICFVLNAPYTAKGETITGEQTVEFSEGGILWRGRQYQQLTFAPQCDDANFS
;
A
#
# COMPACT_ATOMS: atom_id res chain seq x y z
N GLY A 1 -18.68 -8.55 -10.60
CA GLY A 1 -18.40 -9.23 -11.87
C GLY A 1 -19.37 -8.85 -12.98
N ARG A 2 -20.66 -8.79 -12.71
CA ARG A 2 -21.69 -8.56 -13.78
C ARG A 2 -21.85 -7.11 -14.23
N ILE A 3 -21.55 -6.13 -13.43
CA ILE A 3 -21.69 -4.71 -13.80
C ILE A 3 -20.55 -4.25 -14.72
N TYR A 4 -19.38 -4.90 -14.65
CA TYR A 4 -18.24 -4.58 -15.53
C TYR A 4 -18.42 -5.12 -16.96
N ASP A 5 -19.14 -6.20 -17.15
CA ASP A 5 -19.38 -6.80 -18.48
C ASP A 5 -20.35 -5.98 -19.34
N GLU A 6 -21.32 -5.30 -18.75
CA GLU A 6 -22.27 -4.46 -19.49
C GLU A 6 -21.65 -3.16 -20.02
N LEU A 7 -20.70 -2.57 -19.28
CA LEU A 7 -19.94 -1.39 -19.75
C LEU A 7 -18.96 -1.71 -20.89
N TYR A 8 -18.48 -2.95 -20.96
CA TYR A 8 -17.59 -3.41 -22.03
C TYR A 8 -18.33 -3.70 -23.34
N LEU A 9 -19.58 -4.09 -23.27
CA LEU A 9 -20.42 -4.39 -24.45
C LEU A 9 -20.87 -3.12 -25.18
N CYS A 10 -21.09 -2.00 -24.50
CA CYS A 10 -21.46 -0.73 -25.14
C CYS A 10 -20.38 -0.12 -26.03
N ARG A 11 -19.09 -0.45 -25.81
CA ARG A 11 -17.97 0.03 -26.64
C ARG A 11 -17.71 -0.77 -27.93
N ARG A 12 -18.34 -1.92 -28.10
CA ARG A 12 -18.05 -2.84 -29.22
C ARG A 12 -18.98 -2.69 -30.42
N TRP A 13 -20.04 -1.86 -30.34
CA TRP A 13 -20.93 -1.58 -31.45
C TRP A 13 -20.66 -0.18 -31.99
N GLY A 14 -19.73 -0.13 -32.96
CA GLY A 14 -19.45 1.06 -33.73
C GLY A 14 -20.63 1.40 -34.63
N GLY A 15 -21.21 2.56 -34.39
CA GLY A 15 -22.23 3.14 -35.25
C GLY A 15 -22.36 4.63 -34.98
N ASN A 16 -21.98 5.42 -35.95
CA ASN A 16 -22.18 6.86 -36.17
C ASN A 16 -21.55 7.84 -35.14
N SER A 17 -20.73 8.72 -35.71
CA SER A 17 -19.97 9.79 -35.05
C SER A 17 -20.81 10.78 -34.21
N ASP A 18 -22.11 10.88 -34.43
CA ASP A 18 -22.97 11.80 -33.69
C ASP A 18 -23.51 11.22 -32.36
N ALA A 19 -23.50 9.89 -32.22
CA ALA A 19 -23.85 9.24 -30.96
C ALA A 19 -22.69 9.28 -29.93
N ALA A 20 -21.44 9.28 -30.39
CA ALA A 20 -20.26 9.38 -29.54
C ALA A 20 -20.18 10.75 -28.81
N LEU A 21 -20.54 11.83 -29.49
CA LEU A 21 -20.58 13.19 -28.92
C LEU A 21 -21.69 13.41 -27.88
N SER A 22 -22.73 12.56 -27.86
CA SER A 22 -23.80 12.62 -26.85
C SER A 22 -23.47 11.81 -25.59
N ILE A 23 -22.58 10.81 -25.69
CA ILE A 23 -22.11 9.98 -24.57
C ILE A 23 -21.03 10.74 -23.74
N ASP A 24 -20.25 11.60 -24.39
CA ASP A 24 -19.28 12.48 -23.70
C ASP A 24 -19.93 13.54 -22.80
N LYS A 25 -21.25 13.72 -22.88
CA LYS A 25 -22.08 14.56 -22.00
C LYS A 25 -22.74 13.81 -20.87
N ILE A 26 -22.48 12.53 -20.66
CA ILE A 26 -22.84 11.86 -19.41
C ILE A 26 -21.95 12.45 -18.34
N ASN A 27 -22.52 13.46 -17.68
CA ASN A 27 -21.90 14.26 -16.64
C ASN A 27 -21.30 13.28 -15.61
N ALA A 28 -19.97 13.29 -15.43
CA ALA A 28 -19.26 12.50 -14.40
C ALA A 28 -19.92 12.62 -13.03
N ASN A 29 -20.56 13.74 -12.77
CA ASN A 29 -21.41 14.01 -11.64
C ASN A 29 -22.58 13.02 -11.53
N ASN A 30 -23.18 12.61 -12.63
CA ASN A 30 -24.25 11.61 -12.61
C ASN A 30 -23.71 10.20 -12.33
N LEU A 31 -22.57 9.85 -12.92
CA LEU A 31 -21.93 8.55 -12.65
C LEU A 31 -21.49 8.42 -11.20
N TYR A 32 -20.92 9.47 -10.62
CA TYR A 32 -20.54 9.52 -9.21
C TYR A 32 -21.77 9.47 -8.30
N LYS A 33 -22.82 10.24 -8.59
CA LYS A 33 -24.11 10.22 -7.87
C LYS A 33 -24.82 8.87 -7.98
N ASP A 34 -24.82 8.25 -9.15
CA ASP A 34 -25.45 6.95 -9.36
C ASP A 34 -24.68 5.85 -8.64
N ARG A 35 -23.35 5.97 -8.55
CA ARG A 35 -22.52 5.05 -7.77
C ARG A 35 -22.72 5.23 -6.26
N LEU A 36 -22.88 6.47 -5.79
CA LEU A 36 -23.27 6.76 -4.41
C LEU A 36 -24.64 6.17 -4.08
N ARG A 37 -25.64 6.36 -4.97
CA ARG A 37 -26.99 5.80 -4.85
C ARG A 37 -26.97 4.27 -4.91
N SER A 38 -26.18 3.66 -5.78
CA SER A 38 -26.07 2.20 -5.88
C SER A 38 -25.45 1.59 -4.63
N LEU A 39 -24.48 2.26 -4.00
CA LEU A 39 -23.91 1.84 -2.71
C LEU A 39 -24.95 1.95 -1.58
N GLU A 40 -25.76 3.02 -1.55
CA GLU A 40 -26.87 3.16 -0.60
C GLU A 40 -27.95 2.09 -0.82
N VAL A 41 -28.31 1.79 -2.08
CA VAL A 41 -29.28 0.74 -2.42
C VAL A 41 -28.74 -0.64 -2.08
N THR A 42 -27.47 -0.90 -2.34
CA THR A 42 -26.81 -2.16 -1.99
C THR A 42 -26.76 -2.35 -0.47
N ALA A 43 -26.41 -1.30 0.26
CA ALA A 43 -26.43 -1.32 1.73
C ALA A 43 -27.85 -1.55 2.28
N ARG A 44 -28.89 -0.90 1.69
CA ARG A 44 -30.30 -1.12 2.06
C ARG A 44 -30.79 -2.52 1.67
N GLN A 45 -30.39 -3.06 0.53
CA GLN A 45 -30.76 -4.43 0.12
C GLN A 45 -30.10 -5.50 0.98
N GLN A 46 -28.87 -5.27 1.43
CA GLN A 46 -28.20 -6.14 2.37
C GLN A 46 -28.86 -6.11 3.76
N MET A 47 -29.37 -4.95 4.20
CA MET A 47 -30.23 -4.87 5.39
C MET A 47 -31.51 -5.69 5.28
N LEU A 48 -32.17 -5.66 4.15
CA LEU A 48 -33.45 -6.37 3.91
C LEU A 48 -33.24 -7.89 3.74
N LYS A 49 -32.06 -8.35 3.34
CA LYS A 49 -31.69 -9.78 3.25
C LYS A 49 -31.16 -10.35 4.56
N GLY A 50 -31.25 -9.58 5.67
CA GLY A 50 -30.78 -10.02 6.98
C GLY A 50 -31.17 -11.43 7.35
N LYS A 51 -30.18 -12.30 7.32
CA LYS A 51 -29.96 -13.43 8.23
C LYS A 51 -28.65 -14.15 7.83
N HIS A 52 -27.73 -14.10 8.79
CA HIS A 52 -26.50 -14.90 8.89
C HIS A 52 -25.33 -14.57 7.95
N ASP A 53 -24.26 -14.29 8.65
CA ASP A 53 -22.84 -14.26 8.33
C ASP A 53 -22.33 -12.97 7.66
N ILE A 54 -21.71 -12.23 8.46
CA ILE A 54 -20.55 -11.37 8.41
C ILE A 54 -20.70 -10.30 9.49
N MET A 55 -20.30 -10.67 10.71
CA MET A 55 -20.40 -9.78 11.87
C MET A 55 -19.46 -8.56 11.81
N THR A 56 -18.47 -8.55 10.91
CA THR A 56 -17.50 -7.46 10.76
C THR A 56 -18.05 -6.30 9.91
N ASP A 57 -18.61 -6.56 8.76
CA ASP A 57 -19.24 -5.59 7.85
C ASP A 57 -20.36 -4.78 8.51
N SER A 58 -21.19 -5.47 9.30
CA SER A 58 -22.31 -4.84 9.96
C SER A 58 -21.92 -3.91 11.11
N SER A 59 -20.68 -4.00 11.65
CA SER A 59 -20.24 -3.17 12.79
C SER A 59 -19.78 -1.78 12.36
N LEU A 60 -18.96 -1.68 11.28
CA LEU A 60 -18.48 -0.39 10.78
C LEU A 60 -19.61 0.45 10.21
N TRP A 61 -20.49 -0.18 9.41
CA TRP A 61 -21.66 0.49 8.84
C TRP A 61 -22.64 0.97 9.94
N ARG A 62 -22.89 0.16 10.97
CA ARG A 62 -23.71 0.58 12.12
C ARG A 62 -23.07 1.74 12.87
N PHE A 63 -21.76 1.71 13.07
CA PHE A 63 -21.03 2.80 13.69
C PHE A 63 -21.16 4.09 12.88
N PHE A 64 -20.96 4.02 11.57
CA PHE A 64 -21.09 5.17 10.66
C PHE A 64 -22.50 5.76 10.71
N ASN A 65 -23.53 4.94 10.56
CA ASN A 65 -24.92 5.41 10.58
C ASN A 65 -25.32 6.00 11.93
N ARG A 66 -24.89 5.38 13.03
CA ARG A 66 -25.13 5.98 14.35
C ARG A 66 -24.51 7.36 14.49
N GLN A 67 -23.32 7.58 13.92
CA GLN A 67 -22.72 8.90 13.89
C GLN A 67 -23.53 9.88 13.02
N MET A 68 -24.07 9.43 11.91
CA MET A 68 -24.98 10.25 11.09
C MET A 68 -26.29 10.60 11.82
N GLU A 69 -26.77 9.76 12.72
CA GLU A 69 -27.94 10.02 13.53
C GLU A 69 -27.66 11.02 14.67
N THR A 70 -26.51 10.85 15.35
CA THR A 70 -26.19 11.57 16.59
C THR A 70 -25.38 12.84 16.38
N TRP A 71 -24.76 13.04 15.21
CA TRP A 71 -23.89 14.19 14.91
C TRP A 71 -24.42 14.99 13.72
N GLU A 72 -25.33 15.91 14.00
CA GLU A 72 -26.07 16.65 12.98
C GLU A 72 -25.18 17.44 12.02
N GLU A 73 -24.14 18.10 12.52
CA GLU A 73 -23.25 18.89 11.67
C GLU A 73 -22.48 18.01 10.67
N THR A 74 -21.97 16.88 11.11
CA THR A 74 -21.31 15.92 10.23
C THR A 74 -22.29 15.31 9.24
N ARG A 75 -23.50 14.96 9.66
CA ARG A 75 -24.57 14.51 8.76
C ARG A 75 -24.87 15.52 7.65
N LYS A 76 -24.93 16.81 7.97
CA LYS A 76 -25.11 17.88 6.97
C LYS A 76 -23.99 17.88 5.93
N ARG A 77 -22.73 17.73 6.36
CA ARG A 77 -21.57 17.67 5.47
C ARG A 77 -21.58 16.45 4.55
N TYR A 78 -21.97 15.28 5.05
CA TYR A 78 -22.15 14.08 4.22
C TYR A 78 -23.29 14.23 3.20
N ARG A 79 -24.39 14.91 3.58
CA ARG A 79 -25.46 15.26 2.62
C ARG A 79 -24.97 16.27 1.57
N GLN A 80 -24.16 17.24 1.96
CA GLN A 80 -23.56 18.19 1.00
C GLN A 80 -22.62 17.48 0.04
N LEU A 81 -21.86 16.48 0.50
CA LEU A 81 -21.00 15.67 -0.36
C LEU A 81 -21.77 14.99 -1.49
N GLN A 82 -23.02 14.58 -1.28
CA GLN A 82 -23.86 14.00 -2.33
C GLN A 82 -24.22 14.97 -3.47
N ASN A 83 -24.07 16.27 -3.21
CA ASN A 83 -24.37 17.35 -4.15
C ASN A 83 -23.14 18.09 -4.68
N VAL A 84 -21.93 17.60 -4.38
CA VAL A 84 -20.71 18.21 -4.94
C VAL A 84 -20.66 18.00 -6.44
N GLU A 85 -20.16 18.98 -7.16
CA GLU A 85 -19.92 18.88 -8.59
C GLU A 85 -18.64 18.10 -8.85
N THR A 86 -18.68 17.21 -9.82
CA THR A 86 -17.52 16.45 -10.27
C THR A 86 -17.38 16.53 -11.78
N ARG A 87 -16.16 16.55 -12.28
CA ARG A 87 -15.83 16.44 -13.71
C ARG A 87 -14.78 15.37 -13.90
N GLU A 88 -14.93 14.54 -14.90
CA GLU A 88 -13.90 13.65 -15.36
C GLU A 88 -12.97 14.41 -16.29
N LEU A 89 -11.69 14.36 -15.99
CA LEU A 89 -10.59 14.85 -16.81
C LEU A 89 -9.63 13.68 -17.03
N GLY A 90 -8.70 13.85 -17.92
CA GLY A 90 -7.64 12.86 -18.12
C GLY A 90 -7.29 12.70 -19.59
N ASN A 91 -6.44 11.75 -19.82
CA ASN A 91 -6.04 11.31 -21.15
C ASN A 91 -6.18 9.80 -21.26
N ASP A 92 -5.73 9.22 -22.37
CA ASP A 92 -5.80 7.77 -22.59
C ASP A 92 -5.02 6.95 -21.56
N SER A 93 -4.03 7.57 -20.89
CA SER A 93 -3.15 6.88 -19.92
C SER A 93 -3.70 6.91 -18.49
N PHE A 94 -4.26 8.04 -18.02
CA PHE A 94 -4.72 8.20 -16.65
C PHE A 94 -5.97 9.09 -16.55
N ASN A 95 -7.03 8.58 -15.96
CA ASN A 95 -8.24 9.33 -15.69
C ASN A 95 -8.11 10.08 -14.36
N LEU A 96 -8.63 11.28 -14.33
CA LEU A 96 -8.73 12.14 -13.16
C LEU A 96 -10.21 12.47 -12.90
N THR A 97 -10.58 12.57 -11.66
CA THR A 97 -11.85 13.15 -11.23
C THR A 97 -11.57 14.42 -10.44
N VAL A 98 -12.11 15.54 -10.86
CA VAL A 98 -12.02 16.79 -10.09
C VAL A 98 -13.33 16.99 -9.36
N GLN A 99 -13.26 17.27 -8.06
CA GLN A 99 -14.40 17.47 -7.18
C GLN A 99 -14.41 18.90 -6.64
N HIS A 100 -15.46 19.67 -6.91
CA HIS A 100 -15.68 20.95 -6.26
C HIS A 100 -16.28 20.74 -4.87
N ASN A 101 -15.47 20.89 -3.83
CA ASN A 101 -15.89 20.68 -2.45
C ASN A 101 -15.53 21.87 -1.55
N PRO A 102 -16.42 22.88 -1.45
CA PRO A 102 -16.18 24.08 -0.64
C PRO A 102 -15.93 23.80 0.84
N ALA A 103 -16.47 22.70 1.38
CA ALA A 103 -16.25 22.31 2.78
C ALA A 103 -14.76 22.02 3.09
N ARG A 104 -13.93 21.85 2.06
CA ARG A 104 -12.49 21.55 2.21
C ARG A 104 -11.59 22.79 2.27
N ILE A 105 -12.13 24.00 2.15
CA ILE A 105 -11.35 25.27 2.22
C ILE A 105 -10.44 25.30 3.45
N VAL A 106 -10.96 24.96 4.62
CA VAL A 106 -10.21 25.02 5.89
C VAL A 106 -9.04 24.03 5.89
N SER A 107 -9.25 22.81 5.42
CA SER A 107 -8.21 21.78 5.44
C SER A 107 -7.17 21.95 4.33
N THR A 108 -7.58 22.42 3.14
CA THR A 108 -6.67 22.69 2.02
C THR A 108 -5.76 23.90 2.33
N GLY A 109 -6.29 24.90 3.06
CA GLY A 109 -5.55 26.07 3.51
C GLY A 109 -4.79 25.88 4.83
N ALA A 110 -4.84 24.69 5.45
CA ALA A 110 -4.22 24.46 6.76
C ALA A 110 -2.71 24.77 6.74
N SER A 111 -2.27 25.57 7.72
CA SER A 111 -0.86 25.83 7.93
C SER A 111 -0.23 24.67 8.72
N ILE A 112 0.85 24.13 8.18
CA ILE A 112 1.60 23.01 8.78
C ILE A 112 2.98 23.45 9.29
N ASP A 113 3.24 24.75 9.38
CA ASP A 113 4.47 25.25 9.97
C ASP A 113 4.50 25.00 11.49
N LYS A 114 5.72 24.87 12.04
CA LYS A 114 5.92 24.52 13.44
C LYS A 114 5.24 25.47 14.43
N LYS A 115 5.15 26.78 14.09
CA LYS A 115 4.51 27.77 14.96
C LYS A 115 3.00 27.57 15.00
N SER A 116 2.37 27.45 13.85
CA SER A 116 0.92 27.21 13.72
C SER A 116 0.49 25.92 14.42
N ILE A 117 1.27 24.85 14.26
CA ILE A 117 1.01 23.57 14.93
C ILE A 117 1.12 23.71 16.45
N ALA A 118 2.18 24.35 16.96
CA ALA A 118 2.41 24.49 18.39
C ALA A 118 1.34 25.35 19.11
N HIS A 119 0.65 26.23 18.40
CA HIS A 119 -0.36 27.14 18.98
C HIS A 119 -1.81 26.66 18.86
N ARG A 120 -2.07 25.56 18.13
CA ARG A 120 -3.41 25.02 17.99
C ARG A 120 -3.62 23.76 18.84
N PRO A 121 -4.81 23.59 19.46
CA PRO A 121 -5.19 22.31 20.01
C PRO A 121 -5.21 21.24 18.90
N CYS A 122 -4.63 20.10 19.15
CA CYS A 122 -4.69 18.99 18.19
C CYS A 122 -6.10 18.42 18.15
N PHE A 123 -6.78 18.53 17.02
CA PHE A 123 -8.17 18.07 16.84
C PHE A 123 -8.32 16.55 16.82
N LEU A 124 -7.22 15.78 16.72
CA LEU A 124 -7.22 14.31 16.82
C LEU A 124 -7.08 13.83 18.26
N CYS A 125 -6.60 14.65 19.17
CA CYS A 125 -6.56 14.31 20.59
C CYS A 125 -7.95 14.20 21.19
N ALA A 126 -8.22 13.16 21.96
CA ALA A 126 -9.55 12.90 22.53
C ALA A 126 -10.13 14.07 23.34
N ALA A 127 -9.27 14.84 24.03
CA ALA A 127 -9.69 16.00 24.82
C ALA A 127 -10.21 17.17 23.98
N ASN A 128 -9.88 17.23 22.69
CA ASN A 128 -10.21 18.37 21.82
C ASN A 128 -11.26 18.01 20.76
N ARG A 129 -11.76 16.78 20.76
CA ARG A 129 -12.79 16.33 19.80
C ARG A 129 -14.15 16.84 20.19
N PRO A 130 -15.04 17.04 19.21
CA PRO A 130 -16.46 17.30 19.51
C PRO A 130 -17.05 16.17 20.36
N PRO A 131 -17.91 16.49 21.35
CA PRO A 131 -18.51 15.47 22.22
C PRO A 131 -19.39 14.46 21.46
N GLU A 132 -19.91 14.83 20.29
CA GLU A 132 -20.70 13.97 19.41
C GLU A 132 -19.85 12.97 18.64
N GLN A 133 -18.54 13.19 18.48
CA GLN A 133 -17.66 12.31 17.74
C GLN A 133 -17.35 11.04 18.55
N SER A 134 -18.12 9.99 18.30
CA SER A 134 -17.86 8.66 18.86
C SER A 134 -16.64 8.02 18.19
N LYS A 135 -16.13 6.97 18.85
CA LYS A 135 -14.96 6.20 18.37
C LYS A 135 -15.26 4.71 18.37
N LEU A 136 -14.61 4.01 17.44
CA LEU A 136 -14.49 2.57 17.43
C LEU A 136 -13.04 2.19 17.74
N ILE A 137 -12.83 1.32 18.72
CA ILE A 137 -11.48 0.88 19.09
C ILE A 137 -11.00 -0.13 18.04
N VAL A 138 -9.91 0.18 17.36
CA VAL A 138 -9.25 -0.75 16.44
C VAL A 138 -8.37 -1.71 17.23
N ASP A 139 -7.47 -1.15 18.05
CA ASP A 139 -6.62 -1.91 18.96
C ASP A 139 -6.18 -1.05 20.18
N LYS A 140 -5.13 -1.50 20.88
CA LYS A 140 -4.57 -0.74 22.02
C LYS A 140 -3.96 0.62 21.62
N ASN A 141 -3.57 0.78 20.35
CA ASN A 141 -2.83 1.95 19.85
C ASN A 141 -3.70 2.89 19.01
N PHE A 142 -4.72 2.36 18.30
CA PHE A 142 -5.51 3.10 17.32
C PHE A 142 -7.01 3.04 17.61
N GLU A 143 -7.68 4.11 17.21
CA GLU A 143 -9.13 4.24 17.22
C GLU A 143 -9.62 4.84 15.89
N LEU A 144 -10.75 4.36 15.42
CA LEU A 144 -11.40 4.79 14.19
C LEU A 144 -12.48 5.81 14.52
N LEU A 145 -12.46 6.91 13.77
CA LEU A 145 -13.35 8.06 13.91
C LEU A 145 -14.02 8.33 12.56
N VAL A 146 -15.29 8.74 12.56
CA VAL A 146 -15.88 9.31 11.34
C VAL A 146 -15.23 10.65 11.05
N ASN A 147 -14.76 10.85 9.81
CA ASN A 147 -14.15 12.11 9.40
C ASN A 147 -15.26 13.18 9.20
N PRO A 148 -15.21 14.31 9.91
CA PRO A 148 -16.28 15.34 9.81
C PRO A 148 -16.20 16.18 8.54
N PHE A 149 -15.15 16.06 7.74
CA PHE A 149 -14.97 16.75 6.46
C PHE A 149 -14.78 15.74 5.32
N PRO A 150 -15.88 15.06 4.91
CA PRO A 150 -15.78 13.95 4.00
C PRO A 150 -15.34 14.36 2.59
N ILE A 151 -14.63 13.42 1.94
CA ILE A 151 -14.34 13.41 0.50
C ILE A 151 -14.95 12.17 -0.13
N LEU A 152 -14.97 11.06 0.63
CA LEU A 152 -15.52 9.77 0.24
C LEU A 152 -16.89 9.54 0.89
N PRO A 153 -17.77 8.71 0.31
CA PRO A 153 -19.10 8.43 0.85
C PRO A 153 -19.11 7.99 2.30
N GLU A 154 -18.18 7.12 2.67
CA GLU A 154 -17.81 6.80 4.04
C GLU A 154 -16.35 7.18 4.19
N HIS A 155 -16.04 8.04 5.12
CA HIS A 155 -14.70 8.57 5.32
C HIS A 155 -14.34 8.52 6.79
N PHE A 156 -13.25 7.83 7.10
CA PHE A 156 -12.79 7.59 8.46
C PHE A 156 -11.38 8.14 8.65
N THR A 157 -11.07 8.46 9.91
CA THR A 157 -9.72 8.76 10.37
C THR A 157 -9.35 7.73 11.43
N ILE A 158 -8.25 7.02 11.22
CA ILE A 158 -7.71 6.05 12.16
C ILE A 158 -6.59 6.75 12.92
N ALA A 159 -6.90 7.29 14.08
CA ALA A 159 -5.99 8.12 14.87
C ALA A 159 -5.27 7.28 15.93
N ALA A 160 -3.99 7.54 16.13
CA ALA A 160 -3.29 7.02 17.28
C ALA A 160 -3.94 7.56 18.58
N ARG A 161 -4.07 6.71 19.60
CA ARG A 161 -4.63 7.11 20.88
C ARG A 161 -3.72 8.05 21.68
N GLN A 162 -2.43 8.03 21.34
CA GLN A 162 -1.42 8.93 21.89
C GLN A 162 -1.07 10.02 20.86
N HIS A 163 -0.76 11.22 21.35
CA HIS A 163 -0.25 12.31 20.53
C HIS A 163 1.22 12.06 20.19
N ILE A 164 1.47 11.42 19.07
CA ILE A 164 2.78 11.09 18.54
C ILE A 164 2.90 11.54 17.09
N PRO A 165 4.12 11.87 16.61
CA PRO A 165 4.32 12.41 15.27
C PRO A 165 3.77 11.51 14.15
N GLN A 166 3.33 12.14 13.05
CA GLN A 166 2.86 11.48 11.83
C GLN A 166 4.03 10.81 11.11
N LEU A 167 4.23 9.52 11.34
CA LEU A 167 5.26 8.68 10.71
C LEU A 167 4.66 7.33 10.37
N ILE A 168 4.87 6.87 9.14
CA ILE A 168 4.25 5.63 8.63
C ILE A 168 5.04 4.39 9.00
N HIS A 169 6.36 4.45 9.07
CA HIS A 169 7.22 3.28 9.19
C HIS A 169 6.78 2.33 10.32
N ASP A 170 6.48 2.88 11.49
CA ASP A 170 6.13 2.09 12.68
C ASP A 170 4.66 1.62 12.68
N CYS A 171 3.85 2.05 11.72
CA CYS A 171 2.43 1.70 11.67
C CYS A 171 1.95 1.25 10.28
N TYR A 172 2.85 0.98 9.35
CA TYR A 172 2.48 0.50 8.03
C TYR A 172 1.67 -0.80 8.10
N GLY A 173 2.03 -1.71 8.99
CA GLY A 173 1.29 -2.95 9.21
C GLY A 173 -0.15 -2.78 9.68
N GLU A 174 -0.56 -1.60 10.18
CA GLU A 174 -1.96 -1.34 10.51
C GLU A 174 -2.84 -1.26 9.26
N ILE A 175 -2.26 -0.96 8.09
CA ILE A 175 -2.97 -0.95 6.81
C ILE A 175 -3.55 -2.33 6.51
N HIS A 176 -2.75 -3.39 6.64
CA HIS A 176 -3.19 -4.76 6.37
C HIS A 176 -4.28 -5.20 7.34
N LYS A 177 -4.07 -4.95 8.64
CA LYS A 177 -5.04 -5.29 9.69
C LYS A 177 -6.40 -4.66 9.42
N LEU A 178 -6.40 -3.37 9.02
CA LEU A 178 -7.63 -2.67 8.66
C LEU A 178 -8.30 -3.29 7.42
N LEU A 179 -7.51 -3.62 6.39
CA LEU A 179 -8.02 -4.22 5.15
C LEU A 179 -8.46 -5.68 5.33
N ASP A 180 -7.95 -6.40 6.32
CA ASP A 180 -8.42 -7.74 6.67
C ASP A 180 -9.74 -7.70 7.45
N ILE A 181 -9.91 -6.68 8.30
CA ILE A 181 -11.17 -6.48 9.06
C ILE A 181 -12.25 -5.86 8.17
N TYR A 182 -11.87 -4.90 7.30
CA TYR A 182 -12.77 -4.09 6.47
C TYR A 182 -12.29 -4.09 5.01
N PRO A 183 -12.43 -5.22 4.28
CA PRO A 183 -11.91 -5.36 2.91
C PRO A 183 -12.61 -4.45 1.88
N GLU A 184 -13.77 -3.90 2.23
CA GLU A 184 -14.54 -2.93 1.42
C GLU A 184 -13.96 -1.51 1.46
N LEU A 185 -12.98 -1.25 2.34
CA LEU A 185 -12.34 0.05 2.45
C LEU A 185 -11.11 0.17 1.55
N THR A 186 -10.77 1.40 1.24
CA THR A 186 -9.41 1.82 0.90
C THR A 186 -8.80 2.53 2.10
N VAL A 187 -7.54 2.22 2.40
CA VAL A 187 -6.77 2.87 3.47
C VAL A 187 -5.71 3.73 2.82
N PHE A 188 -5.51 4.94 3.32
CA PHE A 188 -4.53 5.87 2.74
C PHE A 188 -3.78 6.66 3.80
N TYR A 189 -2.58 7.07 3.43
CA TYR A 189 -1.66 7.81 4.27
C TYR A 189 -1.20 9.12 3.61
N ASN A 190 -1.22 10.18 4.40
CA ASN A 190 -0.61 11.45 4.08
C ASN A 190 0.61 11.67 4.96
N GLY A 191 1.79 11.74 4.37
CA GLY A 191 3.00 12.08 5.10
C GLY A 191 2.96 13.51 5.66
N PRO A 192 3.79 13.85 6.66
CA PRO A 192 3.77 15.15 7.36
C PRO A 192 3.85 16.36 6.43
N LYS A 193 4.57 16.24 5.33
CA LYS A 193 4.72 17.25 4.27
C LYS A 193 4.07 16.83 2.95
N SER A 194 3.15 15.88 3.00
CA SER A 194 2.50 15.30 1.82
C SER A 194 0.97 15.28 1.99
N GLY A 195 0.40 16.38 2.47
CA GLY A 195 -1.05 16.58 2.59
C GLY A 195 -1.64 16.23 3.97
N ALA A 196 -0.84 15.85 4.97
CA ALA A 196 -1.37 15.68 6.33
C ALA A 196 -1.79 17.01 6.94
N SER A 197 -3.03 17.11 7.44
CA SER A 197 -3.53 18.29 8.15
C SER A 197 -3.15 18.29 9.64
N ALA A 198 -2.75 17.14 10.19
CA ALA A 198 -2.22 16.96 11.53
C ALA A 198 -0.88 16.21 11.50
N PRO A 199 0.21 16.88 11.05
CA PRO A 199 1.54 16.23 10.97
C PRO A 199 2.17 15.94 12.34
N ASP A 200 1.59 16.47 13.39
CA ASP A 200 1.93 16.30 14.80
C ASP A 200 1.23 15.10 15.46
N HIS A 201 0.23 14.50 14.81
CA HIS A 201 -0.54 13.40 15.38
C HIS A 201 -0.70 12.24 14.37
N LYS A 202 -0.13 11.09 14.69
CA LYS A 202 -0.14 9.89 13.85
C LYS A 202 -1.57 9.44 13.51
N HIS A 203 -1.85 9.31 12.22
CA HIS A 203 -3.15 8.83 11.74
C HIS A 203 -3.06 8.25 10.34
N LEU A 204 -3.92 7.29 10.06
CA LEU A 204 -4.30 6.85 8.73
C LEU A 204 -5.69 7.38 8.40
N GLN A 205 -6.07 7.31 7.17
CA GLN A 205 -7.43 7.55 6.74
C GLN A 205 -7.95 6.34 5.97
N ALA A 206 -9.25 6.16 5.95
CA ALA A 206 -9.90 5.11 5.18
C ALA A 206 -11.25 5.58 4.66
N GLY A 207 -11.74 4.93 3.63
CA GLY A 207 -13.07 5.22 3.11
C GLY A 207 -13.53 4.20 2.08
N THR A 208 -14.70 4.44 1.50
CA THR A 208 -15.31 3.56 0.51
C THR A 208 -14.34 3.26 -0.63
N SER A 209 -14.08 1.98 -0.87
CA SER A 209 -13.24 1.50 -1.97
C SER A 209 -13.93 1.63 -3.33
N GLY A 210 -13.15 1.66 -4.39
CA GLY A 210 -13.64 1.64 -5.77
C GLY A 210 -14.25 2.95 -6.28
N VAL A 211 -14.01 4.08 -5.61
CA VAL A 211 -14.47 5.41 -6.06
C VAL A 211 -13.33 6.31 -6.54
N VAL A 212 -12.10 5.96 -6.23
CA VAL A 212 -10.92 6.76 -6.58
C VAL A 212 -10.37 6.31 -7.94
N PRO A 213 -9.98 7.21 -8.84
CA PRO A 213 -9.51 6.87 -10.19
C PRO A 213 -8.39 5.82 -10.24
N LEU A 214 -7.42 5.88 -9.33
CA LEU A 214 -6.38 4.85 -9.22
C LEU A 214 -6.95 3.43 -9.08
N GLN A 215 -8.03 3.26 -8.32
CA GLN A 215 -8.70 1.97 -8.15
C GLN A 215 -9.61 1.62 -9.34
N THR A 216 -10.38 2.58 -9.83
CA THR A 216 -11.30 2.34 -10.96
C THR A 216 -10.57 2.02 -12.26
N CYS A 217 -9.34 2.53 -12.41
CA CYS A 217 -8.45 2.26 -13.54
C CYS A 217 -7.48 1.08 -13.27
N TRP A 218 -7.53 0.44 -12.11
CA TRP A 218 -6.54 -0.55 -11.69
C TRP A 218 -6.34 -1.69 -12.68
N GLN A 219 -7.43 -2.22 -13.24
CA GLN A 219 -7.33 -3.30 -14.24
C GLN A 219 -6.47 -2.92 -15.46
N ARG A 220 -6.48 -1.65 -15.85
CA ARG A 220 -5.63 -1.13 -16.94
C ARG A 220 -4.22 -0.88 -16.45
N LEU A 221 -4.07 -0.14 -15.34
CA LEU A 221 -2.77 0.26 -14.79
C LEU A 221 -1.92 -0.95 -14.39
N SER A 222 -2.54 -2.01 -13.89
CA SER A 222 -1.82 -3.22 -13.49
C SER A 222 -1.20 -4.01 -14.64
N ARG A 223 -1.60 -3.73 -15.90
CA ARG A 223 -1.02 -4.38 -17.10
C ARG A 223 0.32 -3.79 -17.52
N SER A 224 0.60 -2.55 -17.13
CA SER A 224 1.83 -1.82 -17.47
C SER A 224 2.80 -1.71 -16.29
N LEU A 225 2.67 -2.58 -15.30
CA LEU A 225 3.61 -2.63 -14.17
C LEU A 225 4.97 -3.17 -14.62
N THR A 226 6.02 -2.45 -14.26
CA THR A 226 7.41 -2.87 -14.50
C THR A 226 8.00 -3.38 -13.18
N GLU A 227 8.56 -4.57 -13.19
CA GLU A 227 9.17 -5.18 -12.01
C GLU A 227 10.39 -4.37 -11.54
N VAL A 228 10.42 -4.10 -10.24
CA VAL A 228 11.59 -3.54 -9.55
C VAL A 228 12.32 -4.66 -8.79
N THR A 229 11.59 -5.44 -8.01
CA THR A 229 12.08 -6.64 -7.32
C THR A 229 10.90 -7.50 -6.88
N THR A 230 11.10 -8.81 -6.83
CA THR A 230 10.10 -9.78 -6.36
C THR A 230 10.69 -10.65 -5.26
N ILE A 231 9.84 -11.16 -4.39
CA ILE A 231 10.16 -12.20 -3.40
C ILE A 231 9.80 -13.57 -3.98
N ASN A 232 8.69 -13.61 -4.72
CA ASN A 232 8.17 -14.75 -5.47
C ASN A 232 7.35 -14.25 -6.66
N ASP A 233 6.69 -15.13 -7.40
CA ASP A 233 5.95 -14.78 -8.63
C ASP A 233 4.76 -13.82 -8.38
N GLU A 234 4.22 -13.77 -7.16
CA GLU A 234 3.02 -12.99 -6.81
C GLU A 234 3.34 -11.77 -5.95
N GLU A 235 4.46 -11.76 -5.22
CA GLU A 235 4.78 -10.76 -4.21
C GLU A 235 6.04 -9.98 -4.55
N GLY A 236 5.97 -8.66 -4.52
CA GLY A 236 7.10 -7.80 -4.89
C GLY A 236 6.79 -6.32 -4.92
N ILE A 237 7.69 -5.57 -5.53
CA ILE A 237 7.59 -4.15 -5.81
C ILE A 237 7.63 -3.96 -7.32
N TRP A 238 6.65 -3.25 -7.85
CA TRP A 238 6.56 -2.86 -9.26
C TRP A 238 6.50 -1.36 -9.38
N ARG A 239 6.94 -0.85 -10.51
CA ARG A 239 6.76 0.52 -10.91
C ARG A 239 5.56 0.67 -11.84
N MET A 240 4.77 1.73 -11.66
CA MET A 240 3.69 2.09 -12.56
C MET A 240 4.24 2.90 -13.73
N ALA A 241 4.21 2.36 -14.98
CA ALA A 241 4.71 3.06 -16.16
C ALA A 241 3.75 4.17 -16.61
N ASP A 242 2.44 3.91 -16.59
CA ASP A 242 1.40 4.83 -17.10
C ASP A 242 0.79 5.70 -15.97
N TYR A 243 1.65 6.24 -15.10
CA TYR A 243 1.24 7.12 -14.01
C TYR A 243 1.87 8.51 -14.17
N PRO A 244 1.20 9.60 -13.75
CA PRO A 244 1.69 10.96 -13.98
C PRO A 244 3.07 11.26 -13.37
N CYS A 245 3.44 10.59 -12.30
CA CYS A 245 4.75 10.66 -11.66
C CYS A 245 5.21 9.27 -11.21
N PRO A 246 6.50 9.05 -10.88
CA PRO A 246 6.96 7.78 -10.36
C PRO A 246 6.16 7.32 -9.16
N ALA A 247 5.55 6.13 -9.28
CA ALA A 247 4.77 5.48 -8.23
C ALA A 247 5.12 3.99 -8.18
N TYR A 248 5.12 3.42 -6.99
CA TYR A 248 5.48 2.02 -6.75
C TYR A 248 4.29 1.25 -6.20
N VAL A 249 4.13 0.04 -6.68
CA VAL A 249 3.09 -0.89 -6.24
C VAL A 249 3.74 -2.01 -5.46
N ILE A 250 3.35 -2.18 -4.22
CA ILE A 250 3.64 -3.36 -3.43
C ILE A 250 2.43 -4.29 -3.56
N LYS A 251 2.67 -5.52 -3.99
CA LYS A 251 1.67 -6.60 -3.97
C LYS A 251 2.15 -7.70 -3.05
N SER A 252 1.27 -8.17 -2.21
CA SER A 252 1.58 -9.25 -1.28
C SER A 252 0.30 -9.94 -0.78
N THR A 253 0.48 -11.13 -0.23
CA THR A 253 -0.56 -11.92 0.44
C THR A 253 -0.16 -12.28 1.86
N ASN A 254 1.07 -11.92 2.25
CA ASN A 254 1.67 -12.22 3.53
C ASN A 254 2.15 -10.93 4.21
N ALA A 255 1.75 -10.71 5.46
CA ALA A 255 2.02 -9.47 6.20
C ALA A 255 3.53 -9.21 6.42
N ASP A 256 4.32 -10.26 6.69
CA ASP A 256 5.76 -10.12 6.90
C ASP A 256 6.48 -9.76 5.60
N ASN A 257 6.08 -10.37 4.48
CA ASN A 257 6.59 -10.05 3.16
C ASN A 257 6.22 -8.62 2.75
N ASP A 258 4.98 -8.21 2.99
CA ASP A 258 4.53 -6.86 2.69
C ASP A 258 5.30 -5.81 3.48
N GLN A 259 5.46 -6.00 4.79
CA GLN A 259 6.27 -5.11 5.64
C GLN A 259 7.72 -5.05 5.13
N ARG A 260 8.32 -6.19 4.80
CA ARG A 260 9.67 -6.26 4.26
C ARG A 260 9.82 -5.52 2.92
N LEU A 261 8.86 -5.66 2.01
CA LEU A 261 8.84 -4.94 0.74
C LEU A 261 8.70 -3.44 0.95
N PHE A 262 7.82 -3.03 1.88
CA PHE A 262 7.68 -1.63 2.25
C PHE A 262 8.96 -1.07 2.86
N ASP A 263 9.62 -1.78 3.77
CA ASP A 263 10.89 -1.36 4.38
C ASP A 263 12.00 -1.20 3.33
N MET A 264 12.03 -2.09 2.33
CA MET A 264 13.00 -1.97 1.22
C MET A 264 12.78 -0.67 0.45
N LEU A 265 11.53 -0.37 0.09
CA LEU A 265 11.16 0.85 -0.63
C LEU A 265 11.37 2.09 0.24
N TYR A 266 10.90 2.07 1.49
CA TYR A 266 11.02 3.17 2.45
C TYR A 266 12.47 3.63 2.61
N HIS A 267 13.38 2.70 2.86
CA HIS A 267 14.80 3.02 3.04
C HIS A 267 15.54 3.37 1.74
N ALA A 268 14.97 3.04 0.59
CA ALA A 268 15.53 3.46 -0.70
C ALA A 268 15.15 4.89 -1.07
N MET A 269 13.99 5.38 -0.61
CA MET A 269 13.52 6.73 -0.87
C MET A 269 14.43 7.80 -0.22
N PRO A 270 14.57 8.98 -0.86
CA PRO A 270 15.33 10.08 -0.29
C PRO A 270 14.56 10.74 0.85
N THR A 271 15.22 10.96 1.99
CA THR A 271 14.71 11.80 3.08
C THR A 271 15.41 13.15 3.02
N GLN A 272 14.65 14.24 3.00
CA GLN A 272 15.21 15.59 2.97
C GLN A 272 15.85 15.92 4.31
N LYS A 273 16.87 16.78 4.30
CA LYS A 273 17.57 17.19 5.53
C LYS A 273 16.60 17.82 6.52
N GLY A 274 16.52 17.24 7.71
CA GLY A 274 15.64 17.70 8.79
C GLY A 274 14.24 17.09 8.79
N ASP A 275 13.92 16.20 7.84
CA ASP A 275 12.69 15.41 7.84
C ASP A 275 12.89 14.09 8.58
N SER A 276 11.82 13.63 9.21
CA SER A 276 11.83 12.38 9.99
C SER A 276 11.53 11.15 9.15
N GLU A 277 10.95 11.35 7.95
CA GLU A 277 10.67 10.29 6.98
C GLU A 277 10.72 10.82 5.54
N PRO A 278 10.82 9.94 4.53
CA PRO A 278 10.66 10.32 3.13
C PRO A 278 9.26 10.90 2.88
N MET A 279 9.17 11.92 2.05
CA MET A 279 7.87 12.46 1.65
C MET A 279 7.14 11.45 0.76
N MET A 280 5.91 11.07 1.14
CA MET A 280 5.10 10.12 0.36
C MET A 280 3.61 10.23 0.66
N ASN A 281 2.82 9.70 -0.27
CA ASN A 281 1.44 9.28 -0.04
C ASN A 281 1.33 7.77 -0.27
N ILE A 282 0.41 7.12 0.41
CA ILE A 282 0.11 5.70 0.22
C ILE A 282 -1.39 5.56 0.02
N MET A 283 -1.78 4.68 -0.90
CA MET A 283 -3.15 4.22 -1.05
C MET A 283 -3.15 2.69 -1.15
N ALA A 284 -3.95 2.03 -0.31
CA ALA A 284 -3.98 0.58 -0.24
C ALA A 284 -5.41 0.04 -0.20
N TRP A 285 -5.61 -1.14 -0.78
CA TRP A 285 -6.89 -1.85 -0.80
C TRP A 285 -6.71 -3.35 -1.00
N ARG A 286 -7.79 -4.11 -0.79
CA ARG A 286 -7.84 -5.54 -1.10
C ARG A 286 -8.20 -5.76 -2.57
N ASN A 287 -7.47 -6.64 -3.23
CA ASN A 287 -7.77 -7.14 -4.56
C ASN A 287 -7.82 -8.68 -4.52
N GLY A 288 -8.99 -9.23 -4.19
CA GLY A 288 -9.11 -10.65 -3.90
C GLY A 288 -8.32 -11.04 -2.64
N LYS A 289 -7.33 -11.91 -2.80
CA LYS A 289 -6.44 -12.35 -1.71
C LYS A 289 -5.27 -11.39 -1.46
N GLU A 290 -4.94 -10.56 -2.45
CA GLU A 290 -3.78 -9.67 -2.39
C GLU A 290 -4.11 -8.37 -1.64
N TRP A 291 -3.15 -7.84 -0.92
CA TRP A 291 -3.06 -6.43 -0.58
C TRP A 291 -2.31 -5.70 -1.69
N ILE A 292 -2.89 -4.61 -2.13
CA ILE A 292 -2.25 -3.67 -3.06
C ILE A 292 -1.96 -2.40 -2.29
N ALA A 293 -0.71 -2.00 -2.22
CA ALA A 293 -0.31 -0.70 -1.68
C ALA A 293 0.45 0.09 -2.74
N VAL A 294 -0.11 1.22 -3.15
CA VAL A 294 0.53 2.16 -4.06
C VAL A 294 1.21 3.25 -3.25
N VAL A 295 2.52 3.27 -3.28
CA VAL A 295 3.37 4.28 -2.64
C VAL A 295 3.78 5.30 -3.69
N ILE A 296 3.46 6.57 -3.43
CA ILE A 296 3.74 7.70 -4.33
C ILE A 296 4.73 8.63 -3.62
N PRO A 297 6.04 8.52 -3.94
CA PRO A 297 7.05 9.40 -3.37
C PRO A 297 6.85 10.85 -3.83
N ARG A 298 7.09 11.78 -2.91
CA ARG A 298 6.89 13.22 -3.13
C ARG A 298 8.21 13.98 -3.09
N SER A 299 8.28 15.06 -3.84
CA SER A 299 9.41 15.99 -3.87
C SER A 299 9.11 17.33 -3.20
N LYS A 300 7.83 17.76 -3.21
CA LYS A 300 7.37 18.99 -2.58
C LYS A 300 5.95 18.85 -2.03
N HIS A 301 5.62 19.73 -1.08
CA HIS A 301 4.31 19.73 -0.41
C HIS A 301 3.18 20.23 -1.31
N ARG A 302 3.41 21.35 -2.00
CA ARG A 302 2.42 22.03 -2.86
C ARG A 302 3.05 22.40 -4.20
N PRO A 303 2.26 22.43 -5.28
CA PRO A 303 2.73 22.92 -6.58
C PRO A 303 2.97 24.42 -6.55
N ASP A 304 3.76 24.92 -7.49
CA ASP A 304 4.09 26.36 -7.56
C ASP A 304 2.84 27.22 -7.83
N CYS A 305 1.89 26.72 -8.63
CA CYS A 305 0.63 27.39 -8.89
C CYS A 305 -0.20 27.69 -7.62
N TYR A 306 0.01 26.98 -6.52
CA TYR A 306 -0.64 27.27 -5.24
C TYR A 306 -0.31 28.68 -4.71
N TYR A 307 0.89 29.18 -4.99
CA TYR A 307 1.43 30.44 -4.48
C TYR A 307 1.24 31.63 -5.44
N ASN A 308 0.71 31.40 -6.63
CA ASN A 308 0.44 32.47 -7.59
C ASN A 308 -0.63 33.41 -7.09
N ASN A 309 -0.60 34.67 -7.54
CA ASN A 309 -1.53 35.73 -7.15
C ASN A 309 -2.42 36.21 -8.31
N ASP A 310 -2.42 35.43 -9.40
CA ASP A 310 -3.17 35.75 -10.63
C ASP A 310 -4.07 34.56 -11.04
N ASN A 311 -4.62 34.62 -12.23
CA ASN A 311 -5.50 33.57 -12.76
C ASN A 311 -4.82 32.22 -12.99
N SER A 312 -3.50 32.12 -12.84
CA SER A 312 -2.79 30.82 -12.85
C SER A 312 -2.78 30.12 -11.50
N ARG A 313 -3.34 30.73 -10.48
CA ARG A 313 -3.47 30.14 -9.14
C ARG A 313 -4.47 28.97 -9.15
N PHE A 314 -4.04 27.87 -8.53
CA PHE A 314 -4.89 26.75 -8.14
C PHE A 314 -4.60 26.36 -6.70
N THR A 315 -5.59 26.55 -5.82
CA THR A 315 -5.46 26.28 -4.38
C THR A 315 -5.60 24.77 -4.11
N VAL A 316 -4.70 23.98 -4.68
CA VAL A 316 -4.62 22.53 -4.51
C VAL A 316 -3.42 22.20 -3.64
N SER A 317 -3.68 21.50 -2.53
CA SER A 317 -2.64 20.99 -1.63
C SER A 317 -2.68 19.45 -1.64
N PRO A 318 -2.01 18.80 -2.63
CA PRO A 318 -2.27 17.41 -2.92
C PRO A 318 -1.95 16.46 -1.75
N GLY A 319 -2.94 15.68 -1.36
CA GLY A 319 -2.84 14.52 -0.48
C GLY A 319 -2.99 13.20 -1.25
N ALA A 320 -3.15 12.09 -0.54
CA ALA A 320 -3.22 10.74 -1.13
C ALA A 320 -4.37 10.59 -2.14
N LEU A 321 -5.54 11.18 -1.87
CA LEU A 321 -6.68 11.12 -2.78
C LEU A 321 -6.43 11.92 -4.06
N ASP A 322 -5.82 13.11 -3.95
CA ASP A 322 -5.46 13.93 -5.10
C ASP A 322 -4.39 13.23 -5.94
N MET A 323 -3.36 12.69 -5.28
CA MET A 323 -2.32 11.92 -5.94
C MET A 323 -2.88 10.65 -6.61
N ALA A 324 -3.94 10.06 -6.09
CA ALA A 324 -4.63 8.91 -6.67
C ALA A 324 -5.69 9.29 -7.73
N GLY A 325 -5.72 10.56 -8.15
CA GLY A 325 -6.54 11.04 -9.25
C GLY A 325 -7.89 11.66 -8.86
N LEU A 326 -8.23 11.74 -7.57
CA LEU A 326 -9.41 12.47 -7.08
C LEU A 326 -8.98 13.83 -6.53
N ILE A 327 -8.92 14.83 -7.40
CA ILE A 327 -8.43 16.17 -7.06
C ILE A 327 -9.55 17.01 -6.44
N ILE A 328 -9.28 17.52 -5.24
CA ILE A 328 -10.25 18.29 -4.47
C ILE A 328 -10.00 19.77 -4.63
N MET A 329 -10.99 20.48 -5.15
CA MET A 329 -10.95 21.91 -5.38
C MET A 329 -12.01 22.64 -4.52
N PRO A 330 -11.57 23.52 -3.60
CA PRO A 330 -12.51 24.25 -2.75
C PRO A 330 -13.16 25.44 -3.45
N HIS A 331 -12.59 25.98 -4.52
CA HIS A 331 -13.03 27.18 -5.20
C HIS A 331 -13.69 26.87 -6.55
N ALA A 332 -14.88 27.40 -6.79
CA ALA A 332 -15.66 27.15 -8.00
C ALA A 332 -14.99 27.68 -9.28
N ASP A 333 -14.37 28.85 -9.21
CA ASP A 333 -13.65 29.44 -10.35
C ASP A 333 -12.45 28.57 -10.78
N GLU A 334 -11.68 28.05 -9.83
CA GLU A 334 -10.58 27.14 -10.08
C GLU A 334 -11.08 25.79 -10.65
N PHE A 335 -12.17 25.25 -10.08
CA PHE A 335 -12.81 24.04 -10.58
C PHE A 335 -13.30 24.19 -12.05
N ASN A 336 -13.84 25.33 -12.42
CA ASN A 336 -14.35 25.56 -13.77
C ASN A 336 -13.24 25.69 -14.82
N ARG A 337 -12.07 26.21 -14.46
CA ARG A 337 -10.97 26.47 -15.40
C ARG A 337 -9.84 25.44 -15.41
N ILE A 338 -9.83 24.48 -14.46
CA ILE A 338 -8.81 23.42 -14.48
C ILE A 338 -9.00 22.53 -15.69
N THR A 339 -7.91 22.19 -16.34
CA THR A 339 -7.84 21.24 -17.48
C THR A 339 -7.13 19.95 -17.06
N ALA A 340 -7.27 18.91 -17.88
CA ALA A 340 -6.55 17.67 -17.68
C ALA A 340 -5.04 17.87 -17.60
N GLU A 341 -4.49 18.72 -18.49
CA GLU A 341 -3.07 19.03 -18.54
C GLU A 341 -2.59 19.68 -17.22
N ILE A 342 -3.28 20.73 -16.77
CA ILE A 342 -2.94 21.40 -15.51
C ILE A 342 -3.02 20.42 -14.31
N ALA A 343 -4.05 19.61 -14.27
CA ALA A 343 -4.26 18.62 -13.20
C ALA A 343 -3.14 17.56 -13.17
N LEU A 344 -2.73 17.05 -14.35
CA LEU A 344 -1.61 16.12 -14.47
C LEU A 344 -0.28 16.77 -14.12
N ASP A 345 -0.06 18.02 -14.54
CA ASP A 345 1.15 18.78 -14.21
C ASP A 345 1.29 19.03 -12.70
N ILE A 346 0.19 19.32 -11.99
CA ILE A 346 0.17 19.42 -10.53
C ILE A 346 0.68 18.12 -9.89
N ILE A 347 0.15 16.96 -10.29
CA ILE A 347 0.58 15.65 -9.76
C ILE A 347 2.05 15.40 -10.08
N LYS A 348 2.44 15.63 -11.34
CA LYS A 348 3.82 15.44 -11.83
C LYS A 348 4.82 16.35 -11.13
N GLU A 349 4.42 17.57 -10.83
CA GLU A 349 5.27 18.56 -10.18
C GLU A 349 5.60 18.19 -8.74
N VAL A 350 4.59 17.75 -7.96
CA VAL A 350 4.76 17.42 -6.55
C VAL A 350 5.32 16.01 -6.32
N GLY A 351 5.23 15.11 -7.30
CA GLY A 351 5.90 13.81 -7.30
C GLY A 351 7.41 13.92 -7.48
N ILE A 352 8.13 12.84 -7.24
CA ILE A 352 9.57 12.76 -7.55
C ILE A 352 9.79 12.71 -9.07
N LYS A 353 11.03 12.99 -9.51
CA LYS A 353 11.41 12.95 -10.92
C LYS A 353 11.98 11.55 -11.28
N GLU A 354 12.05 11.26 -12.59
CA GLU A 354 12.54 9.98 -13.11
C GLU A 354 13.96 9.63 -12.62
N HIS A 355 14.85 10.62 -12.53
CA HIS A 355 16.22 10.37 -12.04
C HIS A 355 16.27 9.97 -10.56
N ASP A 356 15.32 10.40 -9.73
CA ASP A 356 15.22 9.99 -8.33
C ASP A 356 14.60 8.59 -8.22
N ALA A 357 13.63 8.28 -9.07
CA ALA A 357 13.09 6.94 -9.19
C ALA A 357 14.16 5.92 -9.57
N ALA A 358 14.99 6.23 -10.57
CA ALA A 358 16.10 5.37 -10.97
C ALA A 358 17.08 5.08 -9.80
N LYS A 359 17.38 6.10 -8.97
CA LYS A 359 18.22 5.92 -7.79
C LYS A 359 17.57 5.02 -6.72
N ILE A 360 16.24 5.14 -6.53
CA ILE A 360 15.48 4.28 -5.62
C ILE A 360 15.60 2.82 -6.07
N GLU A 361 15.32 2.56 -7.35
CA GLU A 361 15.36 1.23 -7.94
C GLU A 361 16.78 0.62 -7.88
N GLU A 362 17.81 1.42 -8.16
CA GLU A 362 19.21 0.98 -8.03
C GLU A 362 19.54 0.57 -6.58
N LYS A 363 19.11 1.37 -5.58
CA LYS A 363 19.32 1.04 -4.17
C LYS A 363 18.63 -0.26 -3.77
N ILE A 364 17.39 -0.48 -4.24
CA ILE A 364 16.66 -1.72 -3.99
C ILE A 364 17.41 -2.91 -4.59
N LYS A 365 17.76 -2.86 -5.87
CA LYS A 365 18.48 -3.92 -6.60
C LYS A 365 19.84 -4.24 -5.95
N ARG A 366 20.57 -3.22 -5.52
CA ARG A 366 21.85 -3.40 -4.83
C ARG A 366 21.69 -4.09 -3.47
N LYS A 367 20.67 -3.72 -2.67
CA LYS A 367 20.39 -4.37 -1.39
C LYS A 367 20.06 -5.86 -1.58
N VAL A 368 19.24 -6.20 -2.57
CA VAL A 368 18.90 -7.58 -2.91
C VAL A 368 20.16 -8.34 -3.33
N SER A 369 20.96 -7.80 -4.24
CA SER A 369 22.21 -8.44 -4.69
C SER A 369 23.21 -8.66 -3.56
N THR A 370 23.30 -7.73 -2.61
CA THR A 370 24.16 -7.89 -1.44
C THR A 370 23.63 -8.97 -0.51
N ALA A 371 22.32 -9.00 -0.25
CA ALA A 371 21.70 -10.02 0.59
C ALA A 371 21.87 -11.44 0.00
N VAL A 372 21.71 -11.57 -1.32
CA VAL A 372 21.97 -12.86 -2.02
C VAL A 372 23.43 -13.27 -1.91
N LYS A 373 24.38 -12.33 -2.12
CA LYS A 373 25.82 -12.62 -1.95
C LYS A 373 26.19 -12.99 -0.52
N THR A 374 25.61 -12.31 0.48
CA THR A 374 25.84 -12.61 1.89
C THR A 374 25.20 -13.94 2.27
N ALA A 375 24.02 -14.25 1.76
CA ALA A 375 23.39 -15.56 1.93
C ALA A 375 24.24 -16.67 1.26
N ALA A 376 24.73 -16.45 0.05
CA ALA A 376 25.63 -17.40 -0.63
C ALA A 376 26.98 -17.55 0.08
N HIS A 377 27.49 -16.51 0.75
CA HIS A 377 28.73 -16.59 1.54
C HIS A 377 28.53 -17.24 2.92
N ASN A 378 27.32 -17.15 3.47
CA ASN A 378 26.94 -17.77 4.74
C ASN A 378 26.28 -19.14 4.58
N TYR A 379 26.12 -19.63 3.35
CA TYR A 379 25.75 -21.01 3.09
C TYR A 379 27.02 -21.89 3.25
N GLN A 380 27.55 -21.97 4.46
CA GLN A 380 28.09 -23.21 4.94
C GLN A 380 26.87 -24.09 5.21
N GLU A 381 26.72 -25.14 4.44
CA GLU A 381 25.77 -26.19 4.79
C GLU A 381 25.97 -26.50 6.28
N PRO A 382 24.94 -26.45 7.11
CA PRO A 382 25.10 -26.81 8.50
C PRO A 382 25.58 -28.26 8.52
N GLU A 383 26.80 -28.49 9.04
CA GLU A 383 27.25 -29.83 9.35
C GLU A 383 26.30 -30.41 10.40
N VAL A 384 25.33 -31.18 9.97
CA VAL A 384 24.42 -31.90 10.87
C VAL A 384 25.08 -33.25 11.14
N THR A 385 25.63 -33.42 12.33
CA THR A 385 26.06 -34.73 12.78
C THR A 385 24.84 -35.54 13.15
N VAL A 386 24.44 -36.45 12.28
CA VAL A 386 23.37 -37.44 12.54
C VAL A 386 24.03 -38.73 12.96
N GLY A 387 23.80 -39.15 14.19
CA GLY A 387 24.17 -40.50 14.64
C GLY A 387 23.22 -41.53 14.02
N ILE A 388 23.59 -42.12 12.90
CA ILE A 388 22.74 -43.09 12.18
C ILE A 388 22.85 -44.49 12.78
N VAL A 389 24.05 -44.87 13.19
CA VAL A 389 24.35 -46.18 13.81
C VAL A 389 25.37 -46.02 14.91
N SER A 390 25.22 -46.76 16.00
CA SER A 390 26.23 -46.88 17.06
C SER A 390 26.48 -48.38 17.32
N GLY A 391 27.73 -48.76 17.38
CA GLY A 391 28.14 -50.16 17.61
C GLY A 391 29.64 -50.27 17.77
N GLN A 392 30.08 -51.47 18.22
CA GLN A 392 31.51 -51.79 18.29
C GLN A 392 32.14 -51.95 16.92
N SER A 393 31.34 -52.34 15.91
CA SER A 393 31.72 -52.43 14.51
C SER A 393 30.60 -51.88 13.65
N ILE A 394 30.92 -51.01 12.67
CA ILE A 394 29.97 -50.41 11.74
C ILE A 394 30.43 -50.72 10.32
N CYS A 395 29.56 -51.40 9.54
CA CYS A 395 29.76 -51.66 8.15
C CYS A 395 28.82 -50.78 7.30
N PHE A 396 29.35 -50.16 6.25
CA PHE A 396 28.59 -49.32 5.34
C PHE A 396 29.16 -49.39 3.92
N VAL A 397 28.34 -49.05 2.93
CA VAL A 397 28.73 -49.08 1.51
C VAL A 397 28.74 -47.68 0.93
N LEU A 398 29.89 -47.28 0.38
CA LEU A 398 30.06 -46.03 -0.35
C LEU A 398 29.69 -46.26 -1.81
N ASN A 399 28.56 -45.71 -2.26
CA ASN A 399 28.02 -45.92 -3.61
C ASN A 399 28.66 -45.00 -4.69
N ALA A 400 29.59 -44.14 -4.29
CA ALA A 400 30.38 -43.27 -5.16
C ALA A 400 31.82 -43.11 -4.59
N PRO A 401 32.75 -42.46 -5.31
CA PRO A 401 34.07 -42.16 -4.79
C PRO A 401 34.02 -41.14 -3.61
N TYR A 402 34.65 -41.51 -2.51
CA TYR A 402 34.88 -40.67 -1.33
C TYR A 402 36.38 -40.50 -1.08
N THR A 403 36.77 -39.42 -0.45
CA THR A 403 38.13 -39.24 0.04
C THR A 403 38.15 -39.46 1.56
N ALA A 404 39.05 -40.33 2.05
CA ALA A 404 39.32 -40.45 3.48
C ALA A 404 40.84 -40.50 3.69
N LYS A 405 41.36 -39.66 4.58
CA LYS A 405 42.81 -39.58 4.90
C LYS A 405 43.72 -39.48 3.66
N GLY A 406 43.28 -38.84 2.59
CA GLY A 406 44.02 -38.62 1.36
C GLY A 406 43.91 -39.78 0.33
N GLU A 407 43.14 -40.80 0.62
CA GLU A 407 42.90 -41.92 -0.30
C GLU A 407 41.49 -41.82 -0.90
N THR A 408 41.33 -42.15 -2.19
CA THR A 408 40.03 -42.32 -2.82
C THR A 408 39.52 -43.73 -2.57
N ILE A 409 38.31 -43.84 -2.06
CA ILE A 409 37.70 -45.10 -1.64
C ILE A 409 36.26 -45.23 -2.16
N THR A 410 35.82 -46.47 -2.40
CA THR A 410 34.46 -46.84 -2.79
C THR A 410 34.07 -48.16 -2.17
N GLY A 411 32.82 -48.55 -2.26
CA GLY A 411 32.31 -49.84 -1.86
C GLY A 411 32.24 -50.06 -0.36
N GLU A 412 32.24 -51.30 0.07
CA GLU A 412 32.05 -51.69 1.45
C GLU A 412 33.23 -51.28 2.34
N GLN A 413 32.91 -50.64 3.45
CA GLN A 413 33.87 -50.17 4.45
C GLN A 413 33.42 -50.68 5.83
N THR A 414 34.36 -51.09 6.65
CA THR A 414 34.14 -51.48 8.04
C THR A 414 35.03 -50.65 8.94
N VAL A 415 34.44 -50.05 9.98
CA VAL A 415 35.15 -49.35 11.06
C VAL A 415 34.82 -50.04 12.37
N GLU A 416 35.81 -50.21 13.22
CA GLU A 416 35.67 -50.85 14.53
C GLU A 416 36.08 -49.91 15.62
N PHE A 417 35.40 -49.96 16.76
CA PHE A 417 35.82 -49.20 17.94
C PHE A 417 36.86 -50.04 18.73
N SER A 418 37.94 -49.40 19.05
CA SER A 418 39.02 -50.00 19.83
C SER A 418 39.44 -49.06 20.95
N GLU A 419 40.05 -49.59 22.03
CA GLU A 419 40.61 -48.72 23.06
C GLU A 419 41.63 -47.73 22.47
N GLY A 420 41.21 -46.43 22.47
CA GLY A 420 42.02 -45.35 21.93
C GLY A 420 41.55 -44.80 20.59
N GLY A 421 40.39 -45.27 20.01
CA GLY A 421 39.82 -44.62 18.84
C GLY A 421 39.16 -45.58 17.85
N ILE A 422 39.05 -45.14 16.58
CA ILE A 422 38.43 -45.84 15.47
C ILE A 422 39.51 -46.63 14.71
N LEU A 423 39.37 -47.96 14.61
CA LEU A 423 40.22 -48.79 13.77
C LEU A 423 39.61 -48.88 12.35
N TRP A 424 40.36 -48.50 11.32
CA TRP A 424 39.99 -48.61 9.92
C TRP A 424 41.20 -49.00 9.09
N ARG A 425 41.04 -50.01 8.31
CA ARG A 425 42.10 -50.59 7.46
C ARG A 425 43.43 -50.83 8.22
N GLY A 426 43.30 -51.32 9.46
CA GLY A 426 44.48 -51.66 10.31
C GLY A 426 45.20 -50.47 10.92
N ARG A 427 44.66 -49.26 10.81
CA ARG A 427 45.21 -48.03 11.44
C ARG A 427 44.18 -47.43 12.39
N GLN A 428 44.65 -46.83 13.46
CA GLN A 428 43.83 -46.23 14.48
C GLN A 428 43.75 -44.71 14.31
N TYR A 429 42.53 -44.15 14.45
CA TYR A 429 42.21 -42.77 14.25
C TYR A 429 41.34 -42.25 15.42
N GLN A 430 41.54 -41.02 15.85
CA GLN A 430 40.63 -40.35 16.81
C GLN A 430 39.33 -39.91 16.13
N GLN A 431 39.42 -39.54 14.86
CA GLN A 431 38.28 -39.16 14.01
C GLN A 431 38.54 -39.58 12.58
N LEU A 432 37.55 -40.13 11.93
CA LEU A 432 37.59 -40.56 10.54
C LEU A 432 36.44 -39.88 9.79
N THR A 433 36.77 -39.18 8.72
CA THR A 433 35.82 -38.47 7.86
C THR A 433 35.91 -39.03 6.45
N PHE A 434 34.76 -39.29 5.84
CA PHE A 434 34.60 -39.70 4.46
C PHE A 434 33.98 -38.54 3.69
N ALA A 435 34.73 -37.85 2.85
CA ALA A 435 34.28 -36.72 2.06
C ALA A 435 33.86 -37.14 0.65
N PRO A 436 32.64 -36.89 0.19
CA PRO A 436 32.23 -37.26 -1.16
C PRO A 436 33.02 -36.49 -2.22
N GLN A 437 33.28 -37.10 -3.38
CA GLN A 437 33.96 -36.48 -4.52
C GLN A 437 33.00 -36.00 -5.62
N CYS A 438 31.70 -36.24 -5.47
CA CYS A 438 30.65 -35.76 -6.40
C CYS A 438 29.35 -35.50 -5.64
N ASP A 439 28.50 -34.65 -6.20
CA ASP A 439 27.24 -34.19 -5.59
C ASP A 439 26.19 -35.28 -5.42
N ASP A 440 26.26 -36.36 -6.23
CA ASP A 440 25.35 -37.52 -6.17
C ASP A 440 25.84 -38.64 -5.28
N ALA A 441 26.93 -38.45 -4.54
CA ALA A 441 27.50 -39.46 -3.67
C ALA A 441 26.58 -39.75 -2.48
N ASN A 442 26.33 -41.04 -2.27
CA ASN A 442 25.54 -41.52 -1.13
C ASN A 442 26.19 -42.78 -0.51
N PHE A 443 25.70 -43.14 0.66
CA PHE A 443 26.11 -44.40 1.34
C PHE A 443 24.89 -45.12 1.90
N SER A 444 24.98 -46.42 2.10
CA SER A 444 23.93 -47.27 2.64
C SER A 444 24.46 -48.20 3.74
#